data_96439b967f717ba1a882413093156265
#
_entry.id   96439b967f717ba1a882413093156265
#
_cell.length_a   1.000
_cell.length_b   1.000
_cell.length_c   1.000
_cell.angle_alpha   90.00
_cell.angle_beta   90.00
_cell.angle_gamma   90.00
#
_symmetry.space_group_name_H-M   'P 1'
#
loop_
_entity.id
_entity.type
_entity.pdbx_description
1 polymer ?
#
loop_
_entity_poly.entity_id
_entity_poly.type
_entity_poly.pdbx_seq_one_letter_code
_entity_poly.pdbx_strand_id
1 'polypeptide(L)'
;AFDALPTEHGLEGLPYGHFGDGCVHCRIDFPLDLPDGPAAYRRFVTEAAELVAGFGGSMSGEHGDGRARSELLETMYSPEALALMRGVKHIFDPHGVMNPGVLVDPDPLDASMRVPQTRGSLLARTNPEFVEAVHQCTGVGKCIADNSSSGGVMCPSYRATGEEKDSTRGRARVLQEMVNGSLLTGRRAGGWDSPEVHEALDLCLSCKGCYSDCPTGIDIASYKSIVLDESYRGRRRPRSH
;
A
#
# COMPACT_ATOMS: atom_id res chain seq x y z
N ALA A 1 0.80 -12.03 -27.45
CA ALA A 1 0.14 -12.88 -26.43
C ALA A 1 -0.18 -12.04 -25.18
N PHE A 2 0.82 -11.44 -24.51
CA PHE A 2 0.57 -10.70 -23.27
C PHE A 2 -0.37 -9.49 -23.45
N ASP A 3 -0.30 -8.78 -24.56
CA ASP A 3 -1.15 -7.60 -24.84
C ASP A 3 -2.65 -7.93 -24.92
N ALA A 4 -3.00 -9.20 -25.23
CA ALA A 4 -4.39 -9.64 -25.26
C ALA A 4 -4.96 -9.89 -23.88
N LEU A 5 -4.13 -10.35 -22.95
CA LEU A 5 -4.58 -10.78 -21.62
C LEU A 5 -5.29 -9.68 -20.80
N PRO A 6 -4.79 -8.43 -20.70
CA PRO A 6 -5.54 -7.37 -20.02
C PRO A 6 -6.92 -7.15 -20.65
N THR A 7 -7.00 -7.13 -21.97
CA THR A 7 -8.27 -6.92 -22.68
C THR A 7 -9.27 -8.05 -22.43
N GLU A 8 -8.82 -9.30 -22.40
CA GLU A 8 -9.66 -10.47 -22.08
C GLU A 8 -10.24 -10.42 -20.67
N HIS A 9 -9.50 -9.81 -19.75
CA HIS A 9 -9.94 -9.57 -18.37
C HIS A 9 -10.71 -8.25 -18.18
N GLY A 10 -10.91 -7.46 -19.23
CA GLY A 10 -11.55 -6.15 -19.14
C GLY A 10 -10.73 -5.11 -18.36
N LEU A 11 -9.40 -5.27 -18.41
CA LEU A 11 -8.44 -4.39 -17.74
C LEU A 11 -7.67 -3.56 -18.77
N GLU A 12 -7.21 -2.39 -18.37
CA GLU A 12 -6.28 -1.59 -19.15
C GLU A 12 -4.85 -1.85 -18.69
N GLY A 13 -3.94 -1.99 -19.63
CA GLY A 13 -2.52 -2.22 -19.35
C GLY A 13 -1.63 -1.37 -20.25
N LEU A 14 -0.62 -0.74 -19.66
CA LEU A 14 0.40 0.01 -20.39
C LEU A 14 1.76 -0.69 -20.27
N PRO A 15 2.21 -1.40 -21.33
CA PRO A 15 3.53 -2.04 -21.33
C PRO A 15 4.63 -1.00 -21.57
N TYR A 16 5.74 -1.13 -20.85
CA TYR A 16 6.97 -0.36 -21.03
C TYR A 16 8.15 -1.20 -20.51
N GLY A 17 9.37 -0.82 -20.83
CA GLY A 17 10.55 -1.48 -20.28
C GLY A 17 11.68 -1.72 -21.28
N HIS A 18 12.50 -2.71 -20.97
CA HIS A 18 13.70 -3.06 -21.71
C HIS A 18 13.37 -4.14 -22.76
N PHE A 19 12.61 -3.77 -23.80
CA PHE A 19 12.11 -4.71 -24.80
C PHE A 19 13.25 -5.49 -25.52
N GLY A 20 14.41 -4.84 -25.72
CA GLY A 20 15.57 -5.50 -26.32
C GLY A 20 16.13 -6.64 -25.50
N ASP A 21 15.96 -6.59 -24.20
CA ASP A 21 16.38 -7.63 -23.24
C ASP A 21 15.25 -8.59 -22.87
N GLY A 22 14.07 -8.43 -23.50
CA GLY A 22 12.88 -9.23 -23.20
C GLY A 22 12.25 -8.92 -21.84
N CYS A 23 12.63 -7.81 -21.20
CA CYS A 23 12.12 -7.41 -19.90
C CYS A 23 11.03 -6.34 -20.06
N VAL A 24 9.80 -6.69 -19.73
CA VAL A 24 8.63 -5.82 -19.94
C VAL A 24 7.92 -5.59 -18.61
N HIS A 25 7.66 -4.33 -18.29
CA HIS A 25 6.76 -3.94 -17.22
C HIS A 25 5.38 -3.66 -17.80
N CYS A 26 4.34 -4.00 -17.06
CA CYS A 26 3.00 -3.60 -17.39
C CYS A 26 2.30 -3.03 -16.16
N ARG A 27 1.84 -1.78 -16.26
CA ARG A 27 0.95 -1.21 -15.26
C ARG A 27 -0.48 -1.57 -15.63
N ILE A 28 -1.21 -2.13 -14.68
CA ILE A 28 -2.56 -2.61 -14.87
C ILE A 28 -3.46 -1.99 -13.79
N ASP A 29 -4.60 -1.51 -14.21
CA ASP A 29 -5.60 -0.82 -13.38
C ASP A 29 -6.58 -1.80 -12.70
N PHE A 30 -6.08 -2.65 -11.85
CA PHE A 30 -6.94 -3.59 -11.12
C PHE A 30 -7.99 -2.85 -10.28
N PRO A 31 -9.28 -3.22 -10.40
CA PRO A 31 -10.37 -2.61 -9.62
C PRO A 31 -10.40 -3.18 -8.19
N LEU A 32 -9.30 -3.00 -7.43
CA LEU A 32 -9.11 -3.61 -6.12
C LEU A 32 -10.08 -3.11 -5.05
N ASP A 33 -10.72 -1.97 -5.28
CA ASP A 33 -11.77 -1.40 -4.44
C ASP A 33 -13.13 -2.08 -4.64
N LEU A 34 -13.31 -2.85 -5.71
CA LEU A 34 -14.52 -3.62 -5.96
C LEU A 34 -14.53 -4.95 -5.18
N PRO A 35 -15.71 -5.50 -4.79
CA PRO A 35 -15.81 -6.74 -4.04
C PRO A 35 -15.04 -7.90 -4.68
N ASP A 36 -15.10 -8.01 -6.01
CA ASP A 36 -14.46 -9.06 -6.79
C ASP A 36 -13.04 -8.67 -7.26
N GLY A 37 -12.57 -7.48 -6.91
CA GLY A 37 -11.27 -6.95 -7.33
C GLY A 37 -10.09 -7.84 -6.96
N PRO A 38 -9.95 -8.29 -5.71
CA PRO A 38 -8.88 -9.23 -5.32
C PRO A 38 -8.94 -10.55 -6.08
N ALA A 39 -10.13 -11.08 -6.35
CA ALA A 39 -10.28 -12.30 -7.13
C ALA A 39 -9.94 -12.08 -8.62
N ALA A 40 -10.29 -10.94 -9.18
CA ALA A 40 -9.91 -10.55 -10.54
C ALA A 40 -8.38 -10.39 -10.67
N TYR A 41 -7.74 -9.73 -9.70
CA TYR A 41 -6.29 -9.63 -9.61
C TYR A 41 -5.63 -11.02 -9.58
N ARG A 42 -6.08 -11.91 -8.69
CA ARG A 42 -5.53 -13.26 -8.56
C ARG A 42 -5.63 -14.04 -9.87
N ARG A 43 -6.81 -14.06 -10.50
CA ARG A 43 -6.99 -14.74 -11.81
C ARG A 43 -6.03 -14.21 -12.86
N PHE A 44 -5.98 -12.89 -13.04
CA PHE A 44 -5.11 -12.29 -14.04
C PHE A 44 -3.63 -12.62 -13.79
N VAL A 45 -3.14 -12.47 -12.56
CA VAL A 45 -1.72 -12.69 -12.26
C VAL A 45 -1.34 -14.16 -12.40
N THR A 46 -2.25 -15.09 -12.07
CA THR A 46 -2.04 -16.52 -12.28
C THR A 46 -1.93 -16.85 -13.77
N GLU A 47 -2.86 -16.39 -14.60
CA GLU A 47 -2.84 -16.62 -16.04
C GLU A 47 -1.63 -15.93 -16.70
N ALA A 48 -1.25 -14.74 -16.24
CA ALA A 48 -0.03 -14.08 -16.69
C ALA A 48 1.24 -14.87 -16.35
N ALA A 49 1.30 -15.48 -15.16
CA ALA A 49 2.42 -16.34 -14.76
C ALA A 49 2.52 -17.59 -15.64
N GLU A 50 1.40 -18.26 -15.88
CA GLU A 50 1.33 -19.44 -16.76
C GLU A 50 1.76 -19.08 -18.19
N LEU A 51 1.26 -17.95 -18.71
CA LEU A 51 1.62 -17.46 -20.04
C LEU A 51 3.13 -17.20 -20.16
N VAL A 52 3.72 -16.47 -19.20
CA VAL A 52 5.15 -16.13 -19.20
C VAL A 52 6.01 -17.39 -19.04
N ALA A 53 5.65 -18.28 -18.13
CA ALA A 53 6.33 -19.56 -17.94
C ALA A 53 6.28 -20.45 -19.19
N GLY A 54 5.13 -20.44 -19.91
CA GLY A 54 4.98 -21.16 -21.17
C GLY A 54 5.95 -20.70 -22.26
N PHE A 55 6.42 -19.45 -22.20
CA PHE A 55 7.50 -18.93 -23.07
C PHE A 55 8.90 -19.08 -22.47
N GLY A 56 9.05 -19.76 -21.33
CA GLY A 56 10.33 -19.93 -20.64
C GLY A 56 10.81 -18.66 -19.94
N GLY A 57 9.93 -17.69 -19.73
CA GLY A 57 10.24 -16.43 -19.06
C GLY A 57 10.02 -16.45 -17.55
N SER A 58 10.45 -15.37 -16.89
CA SER A 58 10.19 -15.10 -15.48
C SER A 58 9.14 -14.01 -15.35
N MET A 59 8.10 -14.24 -14.52
CA MET A 59 7.08 -13.25 -14.24
C MET A 59 7.59 -12.05 -13.43
N SER A 60 8.76 -12.15 -12.83
CA SER A 60 9.37 -11.08 -12.06
C SER A 60 10.35 -10.23 -12.85
N GLY A 61 10.80 -10.71 -14.01
CA GLY A 61 11.84 -10.05 -14.79
C GLY A 61 13.07 -9.81 -13.92
N GLU A 62 13.42 -8.53 -13.72
CA GLU A 62 14.57 -8.07 -12.93
C GLU A 62 14.25 -7.74 -11.46
N HIS A 63 12.95 -7.68 -11.09
CA HIS A 63 12.51 -7.16 -9.80
C HIS A 63 12.52 -8.18 -8.65
N GLY A 64 12.65 -9.47 -8.96
CA GLY A 64 12.47 -10.55 -8.00
C GLY A 64 11.00 -10.79 -7.63
N ASP A 65 10.73 -11.95 -7.05
CA ASP A 65 9.36 -12.44 -6.86
C ASP A 65 8.66 -11.77 -5.66
N GLY A 66 9.39 -11.61 -4.57
CA GLY A 66 8.86 -10.97 -3.36
C GLY A 66 7.56 -11.61 -2.88
N ARG A 67 6.82 -10.92 -2.04
CA ARG A 67 5.52 -11.39 -1.53
C ARG A 67 4.45 -11.51 -2.63
N ALA A 68 4.50 -10.64 -3.62
CA ALA A 68 3.44 -10.55 -4.63
C ALA A 68 3.44 -11.69 -5.66
N ARG A 69 4.54 -12.46 -5.76
CA ARG A 69 4.71 -13.49 -6.80
C ARG A 69 5.20 -14.83 -6.27
N SER A 70 5.57 -14.91 -4.99
CA SER A 70 6.14 -16.14 -4.40
C SER A 70 5.22 -17.34 -4.52
N GLU A 71 3.92 -17.19 -4.34
CA GLU A 71 2.95 -18.27 -4.49
C GLU A 71 2.97 -18.89 -5.91
N LEU A 72 3.34 -18.09 -6.92
CA LEU A 72 3.31 -18.50 -8.32
C LEU A 72 4.64 -19.11 -8.80
N LEU A 73 5.63 -19.29 -7.92
CA LEU A 73 6.92 -19.90 -8.26
C LEU A 73 6.78 -21.34 -8.77
N GLU A 74 5.74 -22.04 -8.36
CA GLU A 74 5.45 -23.40 -8.81
C GLU A 74 5.10 -23.47 -10.32
N THR A 75 4.74 -22.36 -10.96
CA THR A 75 4.56 -22.31 -12.41
C THR A 75 5.87 -22.25 -13.18
N MET A 76 6.96 -21.82 -12.53
CA MET A 76 8.28 -21.61 -13.16
C MET A 76 9.32 -22.65 -12.73
N TYR A 77 9.19 -23.20 -11.54
CA TYR A 77 10.20 -24.11 -10.94
C TYR A 77 9.63 -25.47 -10.62
N SER A 78 10.46 -26.51 -10.79
CA SER A 78 10.07 -27.87 -10.42
C SER A 78 9.93 -28.03 -8.90
N PRO A 79 9.16 -29.04 -8.44
CA PRO A 79 9.05 -29.35 -7.01
C PRO A 79 10.41 -29.59 -6.33
N GLU A 80 11.37 -30.19 -7.05
CA GLU A 80 12.73 -30.43 -6.55
C GLU A 80 13.49 -29.12 -6.34
N ALA A 81 13.37 -28.16 -7.28
CA ALA A 81 14.00 -26.85 -7.15
C ALA A 81 13.42 -26.06 -5.96
N LEU A 82 12.10 -26.11 -5.80
CA LEU A 82 11.44 -25.48 -4.65
C LEU A 82 11.82 -26.14 -3.32
N ALA A 83 11.99 -27.48 -3.32
CA ALA A 83 12.47 -28.20 -2.14
C ALA A 83 13.92 -27.82 -1.77
N LEU A 84 14.79 -27.59 -2.76
CA LEU A 84 16.15 -27.09 -2.52
C LEU A 84 16.13 -25.66 -1.93
N MET A 85 15.30 -24.76 -2.44
CA MET A 85 15.13 -23.40 -1.88
C MET A 85 14.66 -23.47 -0.43
N ARG A 86 13.71 -24.36 -0.11
CA ARG A 86 13.23 -24.60 1.25
C ARG A 86 14.36 -25.15 2.13
N GLY A 87 15.17 -26.08 1.63
CA GLY A 87 16.32 -26.63 2.34
C GLY A 87 17.35 -25.55 2.71
N VAL A 88 17.70 -24.67 1.77
CA VAL A 88 18.59 -23.54 2.03
C VAL A 88 17.99 -22.59 3.10
N LYS A 89 16.72 -22.25 2.96
CA LYS A 89 16.01 -21.41 3.95
C LYS A 89 16.08 -22.04 5.34
N HIS A 90 15.82 -23.33 5.46
CA HIS A 90 15.82 -24.02 6.74
C HIS A 90 17.21 -24.08 7.39
N ILE A 91 18.29 -24.20 6.61
CA ILE A 91 19.67 -24.20 7.13
C ILE A 91 20.00 -22.84 7.77
N PHE A 92 19.65 -21.73 7.11
CA PHE A 92 20.01 -20.38 7.56
C PHE A 92 18.98 -19.75 8.51
N ASP A 93 17.75 -20.21 8.48
CA ASP A 93 16.64 -19.67 9.28
C ASP A 93 15.70 -20.80 9.74
N PRO A 94 16.20 -21.68 10.62
CA PRO A 94 15.43 -22.85 11.08
C PRO A 94 14.18 -22.49 11.87
N HIS A 95 14.11 -21.26 12.40
CA HIS A 95 12.96 -20.77 13.16
C HIS A 95 11.99 -19.91 12.34
N GLY A 96 12.26 -19.69 11.05
CA GLY A 96 11.37 -18.94 10.15
C GLY A 96 11.18 -17.46 10.54
N VAL A 97 12.21 -16.81 11.10
CA VAL A 97 12.15 -15.43 11.57
C VAL A 97 12.37 -14.42 10.43
N MET A 98 13.20 -14.79 9.44
CA MET A 98 13.56 -13.90 8.33
C MET A 98 12.54 -14.01 7.18
N ASN A 99 11.80 -12.94 6.91
CA ASN A 99 10.82 -12.87 5.83
C ASN A 99 9.89 -14.10 5.74
N PRO A 100 9.13 -14.42 6.78
CA PRO A 100 8.18 -15.54 6.73
C PRO A 100 7.13 -15.31 5.64
N GLY A 101 6.70 -16.36 4.96
CA GLY A 101 5.70 -16.30 3.90
C GLY A 101 6.18 -15.65 2.58
N VAL A 102 7.52 -15.59 2.37
CA VAL A 102 8.13 -15.04 1.14
C VAL A 102 9.10 -16.06 0.55
N LEU A 103 8.99 -16.35 -0.73
CA LEU A 103 9.71 -17.33 -1.55
C LEU A 103 9.49 -18.79 -1.11
N VAL A 104 9.68 -19.08 0.14
CA VAL A 104 9.51 -20.42 0.73
C VAL A 104 8.28 -20.40 1.63
N ASP A 105 7.41 -21.41 1.45
CA ASP A 105 6.12 -21.52 2.12
C ASP A 105 5.34 -20.19 2.05
N PRO A 106 5.07 -19.72 0.83
CA PRO A 106 4.57 -18.35 0.61
C PRO A 106 3.15 -18.17 1.13
N ASP A 107 2.89 -16.98 1.65
CA ASP A 107 1.51 -16.52 1.87
C ASP A 107 0.79 -16.41 0.52
N PRO A 108 -0.54 -16.57 0.49
CA PRO A 108 -1.33 -16.27 -0.70
C PRO A 108 -1.06 -14.86 -1.22
N LEU A 109 -0.96 -14.71 -2.54
CA LEU A 109 -0.58 -13.45 -3.19
C LEU A 109 -1.55 -12.28 -2.90
N ASP A 110 -2.77 -12.59 -2.49
CA ASP A 110 -3.83 -11.64 -2.12
C ASP A 110 -4.05 -11.52 -0.60
N ALA A 111 -3.29 -12.23 0.23
CA ALA A 111 -3.48 -12.25 1.69
C ALA A 111 -3.22 -10.91 2.38
N SER A 112 -2.31 -10.10 1.85
CA SER A 112 -1.89 -8.83 2.46
C SER A 112 -2.09 -7.65 1.53
N MET A 113 -3.06 -7.72 0.64
CA MET A 113 -3.38 -6.64 -0.26
C MET A 113 -3.86 -5.41 0.51
N ARG A 114 -3.32 -4.26 0.14
CA ARG A 114 -3.78 -2.97 0.64
C ARG A 114 -5.05 -2.54 -0.10
N VAL A 115 -6.14 -3.22 0.19
CA VAL A 115 -7.45 -2.90 -0.38
C VAL A 115 -8.19 -2.01 0.61
N PRO A 116 -8.86 -0.93 0.18
CA PRO A 116 -9.77 -0.19 1.03
C PRO A 116 -10.90 -1.13 1.50
N GLN A 117 -10.80 -1.63 2.73
CA GLN A 117 -11.86 -2.48 3.33
C GLN A 117 -13.06 -1.65 3.78
N THR A 118 -13.28 -0.51 3.15
CA THR A 118 -14.24 0.51 3.57
C THR A 118 -15.68 0.18 3.23
N ARG A 119 -15.92 -0.83 2.40
CA ARG A 119 -17.28 -1.22 2.05
C ARG A 119 -18.00 -1.80 3.25
N GLY A 120 -18.95 -1.03 3.78
CA GLY A 120 -19.71 -1.38 4.98
C GLY A 120 -19.23 -0.70 6.25
N SER A 121 -18.06 -0.05 6.26
CA SER A 121 -17.67 0.78 7.41
C SER A 121 -18.59 1.99 7.52
N LEU A 122 -18.86 2.43 8.75
CA LEU A 122 -19.63 3.66 8.98
C LEU A 122 -18.97 4.86 8.31
N LEU A 123 -17.64 4.92 8.31
CA LEU A 123 -16.86 5.99 7.69
C LEU A 123 -17.01 6.05 6.18
N ALA A 124 -16.99 4.92 5.48
CA ALA A 124 -17.22 4.90 4.04
C ALA A 124 -18.60 5.43 3.64
N ARG A 125 -19.59 5.26 4.52
CA ARG A 125 -20.96 5.75 4.30
C ARG A 125 -21.13 7.22 4.66
N THR A 126 -20.42 7.73 5.66
CA THR A 126 -20.59 9.10 6.18
C THR A 126 -19.57 10.10 5.66
N ASN A 127 -18.38 9.63 5.23
CA ASN A 127 -17.28 10.44 4.72
C ASN A 127 -16.52 9.76 3.58
N PRO A 128 -17.18 9.41 2.45
CA PRO A 128 -16.53 8.68 1.35
C PRO A 128 -15.35 9.45 0.75
N GLU A 129 -15.47 10.76 0.60
CA GLU A 129 -14.42 11.63 0.06
C GLU A 129 -13.15 11.61 0.94
N PHE A 130 -13.31 11.59 2.27
CA PHE A 130 -12.18 11.50 3.19
C PHE A 130 -11.49 10.14 3.07
N VAL A 131 -12.26 9.07 2.96
CA VAL A 131 -11.74 7.70 2.79
C VAL A 131 -10.94 7.59 1.50
N GLU A 132 -11.47 8.09 0.39
CA GLU A 132 -10.75 8.13 -0.88
C GLU A 132 -9.47 8.97 -0.78
N ALA A 133 -9.56 10.17 -0.22
CA ALA A 133 -8.44 11.08 -0.08
C ALA A 133 -7.26 10.49 0.72
N VAL A 134 -7.51 9.79 1.83
CA VAL A 134 -6.42 9.18 2.61
C VAL A 134 -5.76 8.00 1.89
N HIS A 135 -6.47 7.35 0.95
CA HIS A 135 -5.93 6.26 0.15
C HIS A 135 -5.11 6.72 -1.07
N GLN A 136 -5.13 8.00 -1.43
CA GLN A 136 -4.31 8.55 -2.51
C GLN A 136 -2.81 8.47 -2.24
N CYS A 137 -2.38 8.27 -0.99
CA CYS A 137 -0.97 8.10 -0.67
C CYS A 137 -0.44 6.75 -1.20
N THR A 138 0.36 6.79 -2.24
CA THR A 138 0.99 5.62 -2.86
C THR A 138 2.34 5.24 -2.23
N GLY A 139 2.79 5.98 -1.21
CA GLY A 139 4.04 5.68 -0.50
C GLY A 139 5.32 6.14 -1.22
N VAL A 140 5.22 7.01 -2.24
CA VAL A 140 6.38 7.53 -3.02
C VAL A 140 7.53 8.05 -2.13
N GLY A 141 7.22 8.54 -0.92
CA GLY A 141 8.27 8.90 0.04
C GLY A 141 8.91 10.28 -0.16
N LYS A 142 8.41 11.13 -1.05
CA LYS A 142 8.92 12.51 -1.19
C LYS A 142 8.88 13.28 0.13
N CYS A 143 7.95 12.97 1.02
CA CYS A 143 7.81 13.60 2.33
C CYS A 143 8.93 13.26 3.33
N ILE A 144 9.71 12.23 3.08
CA ILE A 144 10.86 11.83 3.91
C ILE A 144 12.20 12.11 3.21
N ALA A 145 12.17 12.49 1.95
CA ALA A 145 13.37 12.86 1.20
C ALA A 145 13.85 14.26 1.60
N ASP A 146 15.13 14.53 1.43
CA ASP A 146 15.65 15.89 1.52
C ASP A 146 15.25 16.69 0.27
N ASN A 147 14.28 17.57 0.45
CA ASN A 147 13.76 18.45 -0.60
C ASN A 147 14.29 19.89 -0.49
N SER A 148 15.27 20.16 0.38
CA SER A 148 15.79 21.51 0.63
C SER A 148 16.39 22.15 -0.60
N SER A 149 17.10 21.38 -1.42
CA SER A 149 17.72 21.85 -2.66
C SER A 149 16.71 22.23 -3.77
N SER A 150 15.51 21.69 -3.70
CA SER A 150 14.42 21.97 -4.66
C SER A 150 13.39 23.00 -4.15
N GLY A 151 13.65 23.64 -3.00
CA GLY A 151 12.73 24.61 -2.38
C GLY A 151 11.49 23.97 -1.75
N GLY A 152 11.44 22.65 -1.63
CA GLY A 152 10.34 21.93 -1.01
C GLY A 152 10.33 22.10 0.51
N VAL A 153 9.12 22.21 1.09
CA VAL A 153 8.92 22.45 2.54
C VAL A 153 8.37 21.25 3.27
N MET A 154 7.94 20.21 2.57
CA MET A 154 7.36 18.99 3.11
C MET A 154 8.44 18.11 3.75
N CYS A 155 8.29 17.51 4.89
CA CYS A 155 7.34 17.73 5.97
C CYS A 155 8.12 18.30 7.15
N PRO A 156 7.81 19.48 7.70
CA PRO A 156 8.63 20.12 8.73
C PRO A 156 8.76 19.28 10.00
N SER A 157 7.68 18.62 10.43
CA SER A 157 7.72 17.76 11.61
C SER A 157 8.63 16.55 11.43
N TYR A 158 8.59 15.89 10.28
CA TYR A 158 9.51 14.80 9.97
C TYR A 158 10.98 15.26 9.98
N ARG A 159 11.26 16.43 9.39
CA ARG A 159 12.62 17.00 9.39
C ARG A 159 13.14 17.27 10.82
N ALA A 160 12.26 17.58 11.74
CA ALA A 160 12.61 17.83 13.14
C ALA A 160 12.83 16.55 13.94
N THR A 161 12.01 15.51 13.70
CA THR A 161 12.00 14.30 14.53
C THR A 161 12.72 13.11 13.90
N GLY A 162 12.73 12.99 12.56
CA GLY A 162 13.17 11.80 11.85
C GLY A 162 12.21 10.59 11.99
N GLU A 163 11.08 10.78 12.70
CA GLU A 163 10.12 9.72 12.98
C GLU A 163 9.13 9.54 11.83
N GLU A 164 8.96 8.30 11.37
CA GLU A 164 8.06 7.99 10.23
C GLU A 164 6.62 8.46 10.48
N LYS A 165 6.13 8.33 11.72
CA LYS A 165 4.77 8.76 12.11
C LYS A 165 4.53 10.25 11.88
N ASP A 166 5.59 11.08 11.90
CA ASP A 166 5.53 12.52 11.71
C ASP A 166 5.64 12.94 10.25
N SER A 167 5.83 11.98 9.35
CA SER A 167 5.84 12.22 7.92
C SER A 167 4.42 12.29 7.34
N THR A 168 4.28 12.88 6.15
CA THR A 168 3.00 12.90 5.43
C THR A 168 2.49 11.48 5.15
N ARG A 169 3.38 10.59 4.69
CA ARG A 169 2.99 9.19 4.39
C ARG A 169 2.67 8.39 5.66
N GLY A 170 3.42 8.59 6.74
CA GLY A 170 3.14 7.94 8.02
C GLY A 170 1.76 8.32 8.56
N ARG A 171 1.43 9.61 8.54
CA ARG A 171 0.08 10.09 8.90
C ARG A 171 -1.00 9.55 7.99
N ALA A 172 -0.78 9.57 6.68
CA ALA A 172 -1.74 8.99 5.73
C ALA A 172 -1.95 7.50 6.01
N ARG A 173 -0.89 6.75 6.36
CA ARG A 173 -0.98 5.33 6.71
C ARG A 173 -1.83 5.10 7.97
N VAL A 174 -1.59 5.87 9.04
CA VAL A 174 -2.40 5.77 10.27
C VAL A 174 -3.87 6.08 9.99
N LEU A 175 -4.15 7.10 9.17
CA LEU A 175 -5.52 7.43 8.77
C LEU A 175 -6.16 6.34 7.90
N GLN A 176 -5.39 5.66 7.05
CA GLN A 176 -5.88 4.50 6.29
C GLN A 176 -6.24 3.33 7.19
N GLU A 177 -5.41 3.03 8.19
CA GLU A 177 -5.73 2.00 9.18
C GLU A 177 -7.00 2.36 9.98
N MET A 178 -7.16 3.64 10.32
CA MET A 178 -8.38 4.13 10.97
C MET A 178 -9.62 3.89 10.10
N VAL A 179 -9.59 4.33 8.84
CA VAL A 179 -10.76 4.20 7.95
C VAL A 179 -11.05 2.74 7.55
N ASN A 180 -10.03 1.89 7.54
CA ASN A 180 -10.17 0.46 7.30
C ASN A 180 -10.66 -0.31 8.56
N GLY A 181 -10.74 0.38 9.71
CA GLY A 181 -11.22 -0.23 10.97
C GLY A 181 -10.16 -1.05 11.71
N SER A 182 -8.87 -0.92 11.35
CA SER A 182 -7.78 -1.63 12.02
C SER A 182 -7.40 -1.01 13.37
N LEU A 183 -7.67 0.28 13.57
CA LEU A 183 -7.45 1.01 14.82
C LEU A 183 -8.73 1.00 15.65
N LEU A 184 -8.87 0.03 16.54
CA LEU A 184 -10.06 -0.19 17.35
C LEU A 184 -9.96 0.33 18.78
N THR A 185 -8.92 1.10 19.13
CA THR A 185 -8.67 1.57 20.50
C THR A 185 -9.51 2.78 20.90
N GLY A 186 -10.08 3.50 19.94
CA GLY A 186 -10.95 4.64 20.18
C GLY A 186 -12.35 4.27 20.70
N ARG A 187 -12.95 5.15 21.47
CA ARG A 187 -14.33 4.99 22.01
C ARG A 187 -15.41 5.33 20.99
N ARG A 188 -15.05 6.09 19.94
CA ARG A 188 -15.97 6.47 18.86
C ARG A 188 -15.92 5.46 17.72
N ALA A 189 -17.09 5.15 17.19
CA ALA A 189 -17.16 4.38 15.96
C ALA A 189 -16.34 5.07 14.86
N GLY A 190 -15.46 4.30 14.21
CA GLY A 190 -14.57 4.80 13.18
C GLY A 190 -13.21 5.29 13.66
N GLY A 191 -12.88 5.17 14.95
CA GLY A 191 -11.53 5.45 15.47
C GLY A 191 -11.14 6.93 15.53
N TRP A 192 -12.10 7.88 15.38
CA TRP A 192 -11.84 9.32 15.35
C TRP A 192 -11.13 9.86 16.61
N ASP A 193 -11.34 9.23 17.76
CA ASP A 193 -10.72 9.57 19.03
C ASP A 193 -9.64 8.56 19.45
N SER A 194 -9.10 7.79 18.49
CA SER A 194 -7.99 6.87 18.73
C SER A 194 -6.74 7.63 19.13
N PRO A 195 -6.07 7.24 20.24
CA PRO A 195 -4.81 7.85 20.66
C PRO A 195 -3.74 7.84 19.57
N GLU A 196 -3.65 6.77 18.78
CA GLU A 196 -2.67 6.59 17.71
C GLU A 196 -2.89 7.62 16.59
N VAL A 197 -4.14 7.92 16.27
CA VAL A 197 -4.50 8.95 15.27
C VAL A 197 -4.13 10.33 15.77
N HIS A 198 -4.46 10.63 17.05
CA HIS A 198 -4.11 11.91 17.65
C HIS A 198 -2.61 12.10 17.77
N GLU A 199 -1.86 11.08 18.20
CA GLU A 199 -0.40 11.12 18.29
C GLU A 199 0.24 11.38 16.92
N ALA A 200 -0.19 10.68 15.87
CA ALA A 200 0.33 10.88 14.52
C ALA A 200 0.04 12.30 13.98
N LEU A 201 -1.07 12.92 14.38
CA LEU A 201 -1.46 14.24 13.92
C LEU A 201 -0.96 15.39 14.81
N ASP A 202 -0.48 15.10 16.02
CA ASP A 202 -0.15 16.12 17.02
C ASP A 202 0.90 17.11 16.51
N LEU A 203 2.04 16.64 16.03
CA LEU A 203 3.11 17.48 15.49
C LEU A 203 2.84 18.03 14.08
N CYS A 204 1.67 17.78 13.50
CA CYS A 204 1.32 18.38 12.21
C CYS A 204 1.01 19.87 12.38
N LEU A 205 1.83 20.73 11.78
CA LEU A 205 1.70 22.18 11.84
C LEU A 205 0.56 22.75 10.99
N SER A 206 -0.16 21.91 10.26
CA SER A 206 -1.19 22.33 9.30
C SER A 206 -0.70 23.36 8.27
N CYS A 207 0.59 23.31 7.92
CA CYS A 207 1.26 24.26 7.03
C CYS A 207 0.94 24.08 5.54
N LYS A 208 0.23 22.99 5.17
CA LYS A 208 -0.10 22.62 3.79
C LYS A 208 1.09 22.37 2.86
N GLY A 209 2.32 22.29 3.37
CA GLY A 209 3.49 21.91 2.57
C GLY A 209 3.35 20.55 1.88
N CYS A 210 2.61 19.60 2.52
CA CYS A 210 2.28 18.34 1.87
C CYS A 210 1.37 18.52 0.64
N TYR A 211 0.40 19.40 0.69
CA TYR A 211 -0.50 19.64 -0.44
C TYR A 211 0.23 20.20 -1.66
N SER A 212 1.19 21.12 -1.45
CA SER A 212 1.97 21.70 -2.55
C SER A 212 3.03 20.76 -3.10
N ASP A 213 3.68 19.97 -2.26
CA ASP A 213 4.90 19.24 -2.63
C ASP A 213 4.64 17.75 -2.93
N CYS A 214 3.50 17.20 -2.47
CA CYS A 214 3.19 15.78 -2.68
C CYS A 214 2.71 15.52 -4.11
N PRO A 215 3.33 14.59 -4.86
CA PRO A 215 2.92 14.29 -6.23
C PRO A 215 1.53 13.69 -6.34
N THR A 216 0.98 13.16 -5.24
CA THR A 216 -0.39 12.61 -5.17
C THR A 216 -1.37 13.53 -4.43
N GLY A 217 -0.98 14.77 -4.12
CA GLY A 217 -1.88 15.79 -3.58
C GLY A 217 -2.39 15.54 -2.15
N ILE A 218 -1.65 14.80 -1.33
CA ILE A 218 -2.06 14.52 0.07
C ILE A 218 -2.12 15.80 0.88
N ASP A 219 -3.26 16.11 1.49
CA ASP A 219 -3.48 17.27 2.36
C ASP A 219 -3.74 16.87 3.81
N ILE A 220 -2.67 16.56 4.55
CA ILE A 220 -2.77 16.20 5.98
C ILE A 220 -3.38 17.34 6.81
N ALA A 221 -3.22 18.60 6.41
CA ALA A 221 -3.81 19.73 7.14
C ALA A 221 -5.34 19.68 7.13
N SER A 222 -5.92 19.40 5.97
CA SER A 222 -7.37 19.21 5.83
C SER A 222 -7.83 17.93 6.54
N TYR A 223 -7.08 16.84 6.43
CA TYR A 223 -7.41 15.58 7.11
C TYR A 223 -7.39 15.74 8.64
N LYS A 224 -6.37 16.43 9.19
CA LYS A 224 -6.32 16.79 10.62
C LYS A 224 -7.54 17.58 11.05
N SER A 225 -7.98 18.54 10.24
CA SER A 225 -9.17 19.35 10.53
C SER A 225 -10.44 18.48 10.63
N ILE A 226 -10.62 17.56 9.69
CA ILE A 226 -11.76 16.62 9.69
C ILE A 226 -11.72 15.72 10.93
N VAL A 227 -10.55 15.12 11.22
CA VAL A 227 -10.39 14.25 12.39
C VAL A 227 -10.70 15.00 13.68
N LEU A 228 -10.22 16.23 13.83
CA LEU A 228 -10.47 17.03 15.05
C LEU A 228 -11.94 17.42 15.15
N ASP A 229 -12.60 17.79 14.05
CA ASP A 229 -14.04 18.09 14.04
C ASP A 229 -14.84 16.88 14.53
N GLU A 230 -14.59 15.71 13.95
CA GLU A 230 -15.28 14.47 14.35
C GLU A 230 -14.95 14.03 15.79
N SER A 231 -13.68 14.16 16.20
CA SER A 231 -13.26 13.80 17.56
C SER A 231 -13.93 14.64 18.63
N TYR A 232 -14.08 15.92 18.37
CA TYR A 232 -14.64 16.88 19.33
C TYR A 232 -16.11 17.23 19.07
N ARG A 233 -16.78 16.64 18.11
CA ARG A 233 -18.20 16.88 17.83
C ARG A 233 -19.04 16.66 19.09
N GLY A 234 -19.69 17.71 19.57
CA GLY A 234 -20.47 17.70 20.81
C GLY A 234 -19.66 17.71 22.11
N ARG A 235 -18.35 17.99 22.04
CA ARG A 235 -17.45 18.11 23.21
C ARG A 235 -16.68 19.43 23.19
N ARG A 236 -16.14 19.84 24.36
CA ARG A 236 -15.22 20.96 24.40
C ARG A 236 -13.87 20.55 23.84
N ARG A 237 -13.39 21.29 22.84
CA ARG A 237 -12.04 21.11 22.30
C ARG A 237 -11.02 21.76 23.25
N PRO A 238 -9.88 21.08 23.57
CA PRO A 238 -8.78 21.72 24.31
C PRO A 238 -8.28 22.96 23.57
N ARG A 239 -7.85 23.98 24.34
CA ARG A 239 -7.33 25.24 23.76
C ARG A 239 -5.97 25.07 23.07
N SER A 240 -5.28 23.97 23.33
CA SER A 240 -3.98 23.61 22.76
C SER A 240 -4.05 22.92 21.40
N HIS A 241 -5.25 22.68 20.89
CA HIS A 241 -5.45 22.02 19.58
C HIS A 241 -6.15 22.92 18.59
#